data_639870ac198ed8ea639bb7c29357550a
#
_entry.id   639870ac198ed8ea639bb7c29357550a
#
_cell.length_a   1.000
_cell.length_b   1.000
_cell.length_c   1.000
_cell.angle_alpha   90.00
_cell.angle_beta   90.00
_cell.angle_gamma   90.00
#
_symmetry.space_group_name_H-M   'P 1'
#
loop_
_entity.id
_entity.type
_entity.pdbx_description
1 polymer ?
#
loop_
_entity_poly.entity_id
_entity_poly.type
_entity_poly.pdbx_seq_one_letter_code
_entity_poly.pdbx_strand_id
1 'polypeptide(L)'
;MPFLIIQQDITKIKTDAIVNAANTSLRMGGGVCGAIFRAAGAAELQAACDKLAPIQTGDAVITPGFRLPAKYIIHTAGPIYRDGKHGEAMQLRSCYSNSLKLALKNGCKSIAFPLISTGIYGYPKKEALSVAISAIRDFLTENEMEIYLAVLDKSSIVVDENLLKNLSEYIDRCMKSRVEYQTKGKAIQ
;
A
#
# COMPACT_ATOMS: atom_id res chain seq x y z
N MET A 1 -1.90 -16.62 -4.07
CA MET A 1 -2.88 -15.55 -3.83
C MET A 1 -2.17 -14.21 -3.90
N PRO A 2 -2.59 -13.26 -4.74
CA PRO A 2 -1.85 -12.00 -4.97
C PRO A 2 -1.93 -10.99 -3.81
N PHE A 3 -2.74 -11.25 -2.78
CA PHE A 3 -2.85 -10.41 -1.60
C PHE A 3 -2.76 -11.21 -0.31
N LEU A 4 -1.88 -10.80 0.60
CA LEU A 4 -1.67 -11.42 1.91
C LEU A 4 -1.52 -10.37 3.01
N ILE A 5 -2.10 -10.65 4.18
CA ILE A 5 -1.81 -9.92 5.41
C ILE A 5 -0.74 -10.70 6.17
N ILE A 6 0.40 -10.06 6.41
CA ILE A 6 1.56 -10.69 7.04
C ILE A 6 1.96 -9.95 8.32
N GLN A 7 2.43 -10.70 9.31
CA GLN A 7 3.02 -10.13 10.52
C GLN A 7 4.53 -10.02 10.32
N GLN A 8 4.98 -8.85 9.93
CA GLN A 8 6.39 -8.59 9.65
C GLN A 8 6.71 -7.10 9.74
N ASP A 9 7.94 -6.79 10.12
CA ASP A 9 8.52 -5.45 9.99
C ASP A 9 8.67 -5.10 8.51
N ILE A 10 7.99 -4.07 8.05
CA ILE A 10 7.97 -3.66 6.64
C ILE A 10 9.36 -3.30 6.12
N THR A 11 10.28 -2.85 6.99
CA THR A 11 11.65 -2.50 6.61
C THR A 11 12.52 -3.70 6.24
N LYS A 12 12.05 -4.92 6.51
CA LYS A 12 12.77 -6.18 6.24
C LYS A 12 12.16 -6.98 5.10
N ILE A 13 11.07 -6.50 4.51
CA ILE A 13 10.36 -7.21 3.44
C ILE A 13 11.12 -7.02 2.12
N LYS A 14 11.31 -8.14 1.41
CA LYS A 14 11.92 -8.17 0.08
C LYS A 14 10.84 -8.06 -1.00
N THR A 15 10.33 -6.88 -1.20
CA THR A 15 9.42 -6.52 -2.30
C THR A 15 10.08 -5.49 -3.20
N ASP A 16 9.55 -5.28 -4.42
CA ASP A 16 10.07 -4.21 -5.29
C ASP A 16 9.86 -2.83 -4.66
N ALA A 17 8.72 -2.63 -4.02
CA ALA A 17 8.42 -1.39 -3.30
C ALA A 17 7.86 -1.66 -1.91
N ILE A 18 8.15 -0.78 -0.96
CA ILE A 18 7.40 -0.63 0.29
C ILE A 18 6.74 0.74 0.34
N VAL A 19 5.64 0.84 1.06
CA VAL A 19 4.91 2.10 1.24
C VAL A 19 5.20 2.68 2.61
N ASN A 20 5.53 3.97 2.62
CA ASN A 20 5.67 4.76 3.83
C ASN A 20 4.37 5.55 4.08
N ALA A 21 3.80 5.41 5.27
CA ALA A 21 2.75 6.28 5.76
C ALA A 21 3.37 7.63 6.16
N ALA A 22 3.50 8.51 5.19
CA ALA A 22 4.17 9.79 5.29
C ALA A 22 3.23 10.90 5.82
N ASN A 23 3.82 12.01 6.23
CA ASN A 23 3.12 13.30 6.36
C ASN A 23 3.26 14.11 5.07
N THR A 24 2.45 15.17 4.94
CA THR A 24 2.43 16.00 3.73
C THR A 24 3.74 16.77 3.46
N SER A 25 4.54 17.02 4.50
CA SER A 25 5.86 17.64 4.36
C SER A 25 6.98 16.67 4.05
N LEU A 26 6.70 15.37 3.97
CA LEU A 26 7.67 14.28 3.73
C LEU A 26 8.85 14.29 4.71
N ARG A 27 8.63 14.75 5.92
CA ARG A 27 9.62 14.77 6.99
C ARG A 27 9.60 13.46 7.77
N MET A 28 10.78 13.04 8.22
CA MET A 28 10.89 11.92 9.14
C MET A 28 9.99 12.14 10.36
N GLY A 29 9.11 11.21 10.63
CA GLY A 29 8.19 11.21 11.77
C GLY A 29 8.40 10.01 12.69
N GLY A 30 7.40 9.72 13.51
CA GLY A 30 7.37 8.55 14.39
C GLY A 30 6.84 7.28 13.71
N GLY A 31 6.64 6.22 14.48
CA GLY A 31 6.04 4.97 14.03
C GLY A 31 6.75 4.34 12.84
N VAL A 32 5.99 3.83 11.88
CA VAL A 32 6.53 3.17 10.67
C VAL A 32 7.37 4.14 9.83
N CYS A 33 7.00 5.41 9.76
CA CYS A 33 7.76 6.43 9.03
C CYS A 33 9.19 6.56 9.60
N GLY A 34 9.33 6.72 10.90
CA GLY A 34 10.64 6.78 11.55
C GLY A 34 11.46 5.50 11.36
N ALA A 35 10.81 4.34 11.43
CA ALA A 35 11.48 3.04 11.20
C ALA A 35 12.02 2.94 9.77
N ILE A 36 11.25 3.33 8.77
CA ILE A 36 11.66 3.34 7.36
C ILE A 36 12.84 4.29 7.14
N PHE A 37 12.77 5.53 7.66
CA PHE A 37 13.85 6.49 7.54
C PHE A 37 15.16 5.98 8.17
N ARG A 38 15.11 5.43 9.37
CA ARG A 38 16.30 4.86 10.03
C ARG A 38 16.89 3.69 9.25
N ALA A 39 16.06 2.79 8.75
CA ALA A 39 16.51 1.62 8.02
C ALA A 39 17.05 1.96 6.62
N ALA A 40 16.47 2.94 5.95
CA ALA A 40 16.91 3.39 4.62
C ALA A 40 18.21 4.23 4.66
N GLY A 41 18.47 4.91 5.76
CA GLY A 41 19.45 5.97 5.89
C GLY A 41 18.77 7.33 5.93
N ALA A 42 18.57 7.85 7.15
CA ALA A 42 17.69 9.01 7.37
C ALA A 42 18.11 10.27 6.58
N ALA A 43 19.40 10.54 6.47
CA ALA A 43 19.91 11.72 5.78
C ALA A 43 19.68 11.65 4.26
N GLU A 44 20.01 10.51 3.67
CA GLU A 44 19.87 10.29 2.22
C GLU A 44 18.39 10.29 1.83
N LEU A 45 17.55 9.60 2.62
CA LEU A 45 16.11 9.56 2.35
C LEU A 45 15.46 10.93 2.53
N GLN A 46 15.84 11.69 3.58
CA GLN A 46 15.31 13.05 3.77
C GLN A 46 15.70 13.97 2.61
N ALA A 47 16.93 13.91 2.14
CA ALA A 47 17.38 14.71 1.00
C ALA A 47 16.59 14.39 -0.29
N ALA A 48 16.22 13.11 -0.50
CA ALA A 48 15.38 12.72 -1.62
C ALA A 48 13.93 13.21 -1.44
N CYS A 49 13.38 13.11 -0.23
CA CYS A 49 12.03 13.58 0.10
C CYS A 49 11.90 15.10 -0.03
N ASP A 50 12.92 15.87 0.36
CA ASP A 50 12.90 17.34 0.30
C ASP A 50 12.73 17.86 -1.14
N LYS A 51 13.15 17.09 -2.15
CA LYS A 51 12.97 17.43 -3.57
C LYS A 51 11.54 17.22 -4.07
N LEU A 52 10.73 16.42 -3.35
CA LEU A 52 9.37 16.03 -3.72
C LEU A 52 8.33 16.73 -2.87
N ALA A 53 8.71 17.24 -1.71
CA ALA A 53 7.83 17.91 -0.76
C ALA A 53 7.41 19.32 -1.26
N PRO A 54 6.21 19.80 -0.84
CA PRO A 54 5.17 19.07 -0.13
C PRO A 54 4.29 18.23 -1.06
N ILE A 55 3.58 17.26 -0.49
CA ILE A 55 2.50 16.53 -1.17
C ILE A 55 1.17 16.79 -0.46
N GLN A 56 0.06 16.46 -1.11
CA GLN A 56 -1.26 16.55 -0.52
C GLN A 56 -1.71 15.22 0.10
N THR A 57 -2.69 15.27 1.00
CA THR A 57 -3.33 14.06 1.52
C THR A 57 -3.94 13.25 0.37
N GLY A 58 -3.60 11.98 0.30
CA GLY A 58 -3.98 11.07 -0.79
C GLY A 58 -2.96 10.94 -1.91
N ASP A 59 -1.99 11.85 -2.01
CA ASP A 59 -0.92 11.77 -3.02
C ASP A 59 0.09 10.66 -2.69
N ALA A 60 0.81 10.22 -3.72
CA ALA A 60 1.92 9.29 -3.60
C ALA A 60 3.10 9.75 -4.46
N VAL A 61 4.31 9.68 -3.90
CA VAL A 61 5.58 9.95 -4.58
C VAL A 61 6.57 8.82 -4.30
N ILE A 62 7.60 8.69 -5.13
CA ILE A 62 8.54 7.56 -5.08
C ILE A 62 9.97 8.04 -4.91
N THR A 63 10.72 7.34 -4.07
CA THR A 63 12.17 7.48 -3.92
C THR A 63 12.84 6.11 -4.08
N PRO A 64 14.17 6.07 -4.29
CA PRO A 64 14.92 4.83 -4.11
C PRO A 64 14.77 4.27 -2.69
N GLY A 65 14.99 2.96 -2.52
CA GLY A 65 14.95 2.27 -1.22
C GLY A 65 16.22 2.46 -0.38
N PHE A 66 17.29 2.99 -0.96
CA PHE A 66 18.60 3.16 -0.32
C PHE A 66 19.09 1.86 0.32
N ARG A 67 19.24 1.80 1.66
CA ARG A 67 19.73 0.61 2.38
C ARG A 67 18.67 -0.45 2.65
N LEU A 68 17.42 -0.21 2.25
CA LEU A 68 16.34 -1.21 2.41
C LEU A 68 16.49 -2.37 1.42
N PRO A 69 15.95 -3.56 1.74
CA PRO A 69 15.82 -4.65 0.78
C PRO A 69 14.94 -4.29 -0.42
N ALA A 70 13.94 -3.44 -0.21
CA ALA A 70 13.06 -2.95 -1.27
C ALA A 70 13.79 -1.97 -2.18
N LYS A 71 13.53 -2.07 -3.48
CA LYS A 71 14.12 -1.19 -4.50
C LYS A 71 13.62 0.24 -4.41
N TYR A 72 12.36 0.40 -4.05
CA TYR A 72 11.69 1.70 -3.95
C TYR A 72 10.97 1.88 -2.62
N ILE A 73 10.83 3.15 -2.21
CA ILE A 73 9.88 3.58 -1.19
C ILE A 73 8.84 4.47 -1.86
N ILE A 74 7.58 4.14 -1.69
CA ILE A 74 6.47 4.99 -2.10
C ILE A 74 5.94 5.70 -0.86
N HIS A 75 6.00 7.02 -0.85
CA HIS A 75 5.54 7.87 0.25
C HIS A 75 4.13 8.36 -0.07
N THR A 76 3.17 8.08 0.79
CA THR A 76 1.80 8.55 0.66
C THR A 76 1.32 9.18 1.96
N ALA A 77 0.68 10.35 1.86
CA ALA A 77 0.18 11.07 3.02
C ALA A 77 -1.27 10.67 3.30
N GLY A 78 -1.47 9.85 4.34
CA GLY A 78 -2.80 9.46 4.78
C GLY A 78 -3.54 10.57 5.50
N PRO A 79 -4.89 10.51 5.57
CA PRO A 79 -5.69 11.48 6.28
C PRO A 79 -5.53 11.35 7.81
N ILE A 80 -5.62 12.48 8.50
CA ILE A 80 -5.86 12.50 9.93
C ILE A 80 -7.36 12.23 10.13
N TYR A 81 -7.67 11.17 10.88
CA TYR A 81 -9.07 10.82 11.14
C TYR A 81 -9.70 11.77 12.16
N ARG A 82 -10.87 12.27 11.82
CA ARG A 82 -11.68 13.12 12.71
C ARG A 82 -12.94 12.38 13.13
N ASP A 83 -13.86 12.14 12.22
CA ASP A 83 -15.15 11.52 12.49
C ASP A 83 -15.67 10.68 11.30
N GLY A 84 -14.88 10.55 10.24
CA GLY A 84 -15.27 9.85 9.00
C GLY A 84 -16.19 10.61 8.07
N LYS A 85 -16.46 11.90 8.34
CA LYS A 85 -17.40 12.74 7.58
C LYS A 85 -16.73 13.83 6.74
N HIS A 86 -15.40 13.89 6.76
CA HIS A 86 -14.59 14.90 6.06
C HIS A 86 -13.81 14.34 4.85
N GLY A 87 -14.34 13.27 4.24
CA GLY A 87 -13.71 12.65 3.07
C GLY A 87 -12.53 11.74 3.39
N GLU A 88 -12.32 11.38 4.66
CA GLU A 88 -11.17 10.59 5.10
C GLU A 88 -11.11 9.23 4.41
N ALA A 89 -12.25 8.57 4.21
CA ALA A 89 -12.30 7.26 3.52
C ALA A 89 -11.83 7.38 2.07
N MET A 90 -12.23 8.43 1.36
CA MET A 90 -11.82 8.69 -0.02
C MET A 90 -10.34 9.03 -0.10
N GLN A 91 -9.84 9.86 0.82
CA GLN A 91 -8.42 10.21 0.89
C GLN A 91 -7.55 8.99 1.22
N LEU A 92 -7.98 8.14 2.16
CA LEU A 92 -7.28 6.90 2.49
C LEU A 92 -7.27 5.92 1.29
N ARG A 93 -8.40 5.79 0.60
CA ARG A 93 -8.50 5.00 -0.63
C ARG A 93 -7.52 5.51 -1.70
N SER A 94 -7.41 6.81 -1.87
CA SER A 94 -6.48 7.44 -2.81
C SER A 94 -5.03 7.08 -2.50
N CYS A 95 -4.65 7.02 -1.21
CA CYS A 95 -3.32 6.58 -0.81
C CYS A 95 -2.97 5.20 -1.36
N TYR A 96 -3.86 4.22 -1.20
CA TYR A 96 -3.65 2.87 -1.74
C TYR A 96 -3.64 2.85 -3.26
N SER A 97 -4.64 3.46 -3.89
CA SER A 97 -4.79 3.46 -5.34
C SER A 97 -3.64 4.18 -6.05
N ASN A 98 -3.23 5.35 -5.56
CA ASN A 98 -2.13 6.12 -6.15
C ASN A 98 -0.78 5.42 -5.94
N SER A 99 -0.57 4.79 -4.78
CA SER A 99 0.63 4.00 -4.51
C SER A 99 0.74 2.79 -5.45
N LEU A 100 -0.35 2.07 -5.66
CA LEU A 100 -0.41 0.92 -6.58
C LEU A 100 -0.15 1.34 -8.04
N LYS A 101 -0.77 2.42 -8.48
CA LYS A 101 -0.54 2.97 -9.83
C LYS A 101 0.91 3.39 -10.03
N LEU A 102 1.51 4.03 -9.01
CA LEU A 102 2.90 4.48 -9.06
C LEU A 102 3.87 3.30 -9.08
N ALA A 103 3.62 2.25 -8.29
CA ALA A 103 4.38 1.01 -8.32
C ALA A 103 4.31 0.33 -9.70
N LEU A 104 3.11 0.22 -10.27
CA LEU A 104 2.90 -0.36 -11.60
C LEU A 104 3.65 0.42 -12.69
N LYS A 105 3.58 1.75 -12.65
CA LYS A 105 4.29 2.65 -13.57
C LYS A 105 5.81 2.47 -13.52
N ASN A 106 6.35 2.12 -12.35
CA ASN A 106 7.78 1.87 -12.15
C ASN A 106 8.17 0.39 -12.33
N GLY A 107 7.29 -0.43 -12.89
CA GLY A 107 7.57 -1.83 -13.22
C GLY A 107 7.63 -2.77 -12.01
N CYS A 108 7.12 -2.36 -10.85
CA CYS A 108 7.08 -3.20 -9.67
C CYS A 108 6.12 -4.39 -9.87
N LYS A 109 6.57 -5.57 -9.44
CA LYS A 109 5.78 -6.80 -9.40
C LYS A 109 5.30 -7.15 -8.00
N SER A 110 5.85 -6.50 -7.00
CA SER A 110 5.49 -6.70 -5.60
C SER A 110 5.56 -5.40 -4.81
N ILE A 111 4.64 -5.25 -3.85
CA ILE A 111 4.53 -4.07 -2.98
C ILE A 111 4.05 -4.48 -1.59
N ALA A 112 4.60 -3.83 -0.56
CA ALA A 112 4.12 -3.98 0.80
C ALA A 112 3.62 -2.66 1.37
N PHE A 113 2.45 -2.70 1.99
CA PHE A 113 1.80 -1.57 2.65
C PHE A 113 1.79 -1.73 4.17
N PRO A 114 1.92 -0.64 4.92
CA PRO A 114 1.44 -0.59 6.29
C PRO A 114 -0.08 -0.37 6.30
N LEU A 115 -0.72 -0.50 7.46
CA LEU A 115 -2.11 -0.04 7.62
C LEU A 115 -2.12 1.48 7.82
N ILE A 116 -2.27 2.21 6.73
CA ILE A 116 -2.11 3.67 6.64
C ILE A 116 -3.09 4.38 7.57
N SER A 117 -2.66 5.47 8.23
CA SER A 117 -3.43 6.35 9.12
C SER A 117 -3.91 5.73 10.44
N THR A 118 -3.57 4.49 10.77
CA THR A 118 -4.07 3.81 11.97
C THR A 118 -3.23 3.99 13.23
N GLY A 119 -2.09 4.66 13.11
CA GLY A 119 -1.25 5.04 14.25
C GLY A 119 -1.72 6.38 14.87
N ILE A 120 -0.83 7.37 14.88
CA ILE A 120 -1.07 8.72 15.45
C ILE A 120 -2.27 9.42 14.79
N TYR A 121 -2.53 9.16 13.51
CA TYR A 121 -3.66 9.77 12.79
C TYR A 121 -5.03 9.19 13.17
N GLY A 122 -5.06 8.12 13.98
CA GLY A 122 -6.24 7.65 14.69
C GLY A 122 -7.35 7.05 13.83
N TYR A 123 -7.08 6.66 12.59
CA TYR A 123 -8.09 6.00 11.76
C TYR A 123 -8.46 4.64 12.40
N PRO A 124 -9.75 4.33 12.61
CA PRO A 124 -10.16 3.05 13.17
C PRO A 124 -9.67 1.89 12.29
N LYS A 125 -9.01 0.91 12.91
CA LYS A 125 -8.31 -0.17 12.18
C LYS A 125 -9.23 -1.01 11.29
N LYS A 126 -10.44 -1.32 11.76
CA LYS A 126 -11.42 -2.12 11.00
C LYS A 126 -11.85 -1.39 9.73
N GLU A 127 -12.18 -0.11 9.83
CA GLU A 127 -12.61 0.71 8.70
C GLU A 127 -11.43 0.96 7.75
N ALA A 128 -10.24 1.22 8.27
CA ALA A 128 -9.04 1.39 7.45
C ALA A 128 -8.71 0.12 6.65
N LEU A 129 -8.85 -1.05 7.26
CA LEU A 129 -8.65 -2.34 6.60
C LEU A 129 -9.67 -2.54 5.48
N SER A 130 -10.94 -2.21 5.70
CA SER A 130 -11.99 -2.30 4.67
C SER A 130 -11.68 -1.40 3.47
N VAL A 131 -11.21 -0.18 3.70
CA VAL A 131 -10.79 0.74 2.63
C VAL A 131 -9.60 0.18 1.86
N ALA A 132 -8.58 -0.30 2.56
CA ALA A 132 -7.39 -0.90 1.95
C ALA A 132 -7.75 -2.09 1.06
N ILE A 133 -8.53 -3.04 1.59
CA ILE A 133 -8.97 -4.23 0.85
C ILE A 133 -9.79 -3.86 -0.38
N SER A 134 -10.70 -2.89 -0.27
CA SER A 134 -11.50 -2.41 -1.39
C SER A 134 -10.62 -1.83 -2.51
N ALA A 135 -9.65 -0.99 -2.18
CA ALA A 135 -8.74 -0.40 -3.16
C ALA A 135 -7.85 -1.46 -3.84
N ILE A 136 -7.30 -2.38 -3.06
CA ILE A 136 -6.44 -3.48 -3.54
C ILE A 136 -7.25 -4.41 -4.45
N ARG A 137 -8.46 -4.78 -4.04
CA ARG A 137 -9.36 -5.60 -4.84
C ARG A 137 -9.61 -4.99 -6.21
N ASP A 138 -9.99 -3.72 -6.25
CA ASP A 138 -10.30 -3.04 -7.51
C ASP A 138 -9.08 -2.95 -8.42
N PHE A 139 -7.89 -2.72 -7.86
CA PHE A 139 -6.64 -2.75 -8.62
C PHE A 139 -6.34 -4.14 -9.23
N LEU A 140 -6.53 -5.20 -8.45
CA LEU A 140 -6.25 -6.58 -8.88
C LEU A 140 -7.27 -7.13 -9.88
N THR A 141 -8.40 -6.46 -10.10
CA THR A 141 -9.32 -6.83 -11.19
C THR A 141 -8.72 -6.58 -12.56
N GLU A 142 -7.84 -5.58 -12.69
CA GLU A 142 -7.28 -5.13 -13.96
C GLU A 142 -5.76 -5.38 -14.08
N ASN A 143 -5.08 -5.60 -12.94
CA ASN A 143 -3.63 -5.67 -12.87
C ASN A 143 -3.17 -6.92 -12.10
N GLU A 144 -1.92 -7.33 -12.35
CA GLU A 144 -1.24 -8.39 -11.61
C GLU A 144 -0.10 -7.80 -10.77
N MET A 145 -0.13 -8.05 -9.47
CA MET A 145 0.91 -7.64 -8.53
C MET A 145 0.80 -8.48 -7.24
N GLU A 146 1.92 -8.84 -6.66
CA GLU A 146 1.95 -9.40 -5.30
C GLU A 146 1.84 -8.26 -4.29
N ILE A 147 0.79 -8.25 -3.48
CA ILE A 147 0.50 -7.18 -2.53
C ILE A 147 0.49 -7.75 -1.12
N TYR A 148 1.26 -7.13 -0.25
CA TYR A 148 1.32 -7.47 1.17
C TYR A 148 0.80 -6.31 2.02
N LEU A 149 -0.01 -6.61 3.02
CA LEU A 149 -0.32 -5.71 4.11
C LEU A 149 0.49 -6.17 5.33
N ALA A 150 1.52 -5.41 5.65
CA ALA A 150 2.44 -5.72 6.75
C ALA A 150 1.94 -5.08 8.04
N VAL A 151 1.77 -5.88 9.07
CA VAL A 151 1.36 -5.45 10.41
C VAL A 151 2.35 -5.98 11.44
N LEU A 152 2.60 -5.22 12.50
CA LEU A 152 3.48 -5.66 13.59
C LEU A 152 2.79 -6.67 14.51
N ASP A 153 1.48 -6.53 14.66
CA ASP A 153 0.66 -7.42 15.49
C ASP A 153 -0.66 -7.76 14.80
N LYS A 154 -0.81 -9.00 14.36
CA LYS A 154 -2.04 -9.49 13.75
C LYS A 154 -3.23 -9.51 14.72
N SER A 155 -2.98 -9.70 16.03
CA SER A 155 -4.06 -9.73 17.02
C SER A 155 -4.76 -8.39 17.17
N SER A 156 -4.09 -7.29 16.78
CA SER A 156 -4.66 -5.94 16.79
C SER A 156 -5.62 -5.67 15.63
N ILE A 157 -5.71 -6.60 14.66
CA ILE A 157 -6.56 -6.49 13.50
C ILE A 157 -7.60 -7.61 13.56
N VAL A 158 -8.84 -7.26 13.85
CA VAL A 158 -9.96 -8.18 13.68
C VAL A 158 -10.21 -8.33 12.18
N VAL A 159 -9.67 -9.38 11.61
CA VAL A 159 -9.91 -9.74 10.21
C VAL A 159 -11.18 -10.56 10.18
N ASP A 160 -12.18 -10.10 9.47
CA ASP A 160 -13.32 -10.92 9.11
C ASP A 160 -12.82 -11.98 8.10
N GLU A 161 -12.73 -13.24 8.55
CA GLU A 161 -12.26 -14.35 7.70
C GLU A 161 -13.14 -14.52 6.45
N ASN A 162 -14.43 -14.19 6.55
CA ASN A 162 -15.35 -14.20 5.42
C ASN A 162 -14.98 -13.11 4.41
N LEU A 163 -14.53 -11.94 4.86
CA LEU A 163 -14.10 -10.86 3.98
C LEU A 163 -12.85 -11.28 3.16
N LEU A 164 -11.87 -11.90 3.80
CA LEU A 164 -10.68 -12.41 3.11
C LEU A 164 -11.00 -13.56 2.16
N LYS A 165 -11.87 -14.47 2.55
CA LYS A 165 -12.32 -15.58 1.70
C LYS A 165 -13.05 -15.06 0.46
N ASN A 166 -14.00 -14.16 0.64
CA ASN A 166 -14.74 -13.53 -0.45
C ASN A 166 -13.81 -12.76 -1.40
N LEU A 167 -12.80 -12.09 -0.86
CA LEU A 167 -11.79 -11.40 -1.66
C LEU A 167 -10.96 -12.39 -2.49
N SER A 168 -10.51 -13.48 -1.89
CA SER A 168 -9.77 -14.54 -2.58
C SER A 168 -10.57 -15.12 -3.74
N GLU A 169 -11.81 -15.54 -3.47
CA GLU A 169 -12.71 -16.10 -4.49
C GLU A 169 -13.03 -15.10 -5.61
N TYR A 170 -13.14 -13.82 -5.28
CA TYR A 170 -13.38 -12.76 -6.26
C TYR A 170 -12.16 -12.56 -7.19
N ILE A 171 -10.96 -12.47 -6.60
CA ILE A 171 -9.70 -12.32 -7.35
C ILE A 171 -9.47 -13.53 -8.26
N ASP A 172 -9.66 -14.75 -7.75
CA ASP A 172 -9.50 -15.98 -8.52
C ASP A 172 -10.46 -16.04 -9.71
N ARG A 173 -11.70 -15.59 -9.54
CA ARG A 173 -12.67 -15.47 -10.65
C ARG A 173 -12.19 -14.47 -11.71
N CYS A 174 -11.73 -13.30 -11.30
CA CYS A 174 -11.23 -12.28 -12.23
C CYS A 174 -9.99 -12.77 -13.00
N MET A 175 -9.07 -13.46 -12.33
CA MET A 175 -7.88 -14.04 -12.96
C MET A 175 -8.24 -15.12 -13.99
N LYS A 176 -9.17 -16.03 -13.66
CA LYS A 176 -9.66 -17.06 -14.60
C LYS A 176 -10.31 -16.45 -15.84
N SER A 177 -11.17 -15.46 -15.67
CA SER A 177 -11.79 -14.75 -16.79
C SER A 177 -10.77 -14.10 -17.72
N ARG A 178 -9.69 -13.52 -17.14
CA ARG A 178 -8.60 -12.93 -17.94
C ARG A 178 -7.87 -13.97 -18.79
N VAL A 179 -7.54 -15.13 -18.22
CA VAL A 179 -6.88 -16.23 -18.93
C VAL A 179 -7.76 -16.74 -20.06
N GLU A 180 -9.06 -16.90 -19.85
CA GLU A 180 -10.00 -17.32 -20.90
C GLU A 180 -10.12 -16.30 -22.04
N TYR A 181 -10.11 -14.99 -21.75
CA TYR A 181 -10.10 -13.94 -22.76
C TYR A 181 -8.82 -13.95 -23.61
N GLN A 182 -7.67 -14.13 -22.97
CA GLN A 182 -6.38 -14.17 -23.66
C GLN A 182 -6.22 -15.43 -24.54
N THR A 183 -6.75 -16.58 -24.11
CA THR A 183 -6.74 -17.81 -24.89
C THR A 183 -7.69 -17.76 -26.08
N LYS A 184 -8.89 -17.17 -25.92
CA LYS A 184 -9.83 -16.98 -27.03
C LYS A 184 -9.35 -15.94 -28.04
N GLY A 185 -8.67 -14.87 -27.60
CA GLY A 185 -8.09 -13.88 -28.52
C GLY A 185 -6.92 -14.35 -29.35
N LYS A 186 -6.20 -15.40 -28.91
CA LYS A 186 -5.13 -16.05 -29.69
C LYS A 186 -5.62 -17.13 -30.67
N ALA A 187 -6.86 -17.57 -30.54
CA ALA A 187 -7.47 -18.58 -31.41
C ALA A 187 -8.14 -17.97 -32.66
N ILE A 188 -8.12 -16.64 -32.81
CA ILE A 188 -8.75 -15.90 -33.93
C ILE A 188 -7.70 -15.21 -34.82
N GLN A 189 -6.42 -15.51 -34.64
CA GLN A 189 -5.33 -15.19 -35.53
C GLN A 189 -4.79 -16.51 -36.13
#